data_36730adc99be03af6d4d98ae70f72546
#
_entry.id   36730adc99be03af6d4d98ae70f72546
#
_cell.length_a   1.000
_cell.length_b   1.000
_cell.length_c   1.000
_cell.angle_alpha   90.00
_cell.angle_beta   90.00
_cell.angle_gamma   90.00
#
_symmetry.space_group_name_H-M   'P 1'
#
loop_
_entity.id
_entity.type
_entity.pdbx_description
1 polymer ?
#
loop_
_entity_poly.entity_id
_entity_poly.type
_entity_poly.pdbx_seq_one_letter_code
_entity_poly.pdbx_strand_id
1 'polypeptide(L)'
;MVYACGMKTTSASTLFSAIVAAPFGAIGIRTEAGQLRELVYLPPHFAEKDATDALAERAAQQVEHYFCDPEFCFDLPLPPVGSVFQNKVWTAIASIPRGSVRTYGQVAKHIQSAPRAVGQACGANWFPLIVPCHRVTAAGGLGGFAHHDDETGFHLSVKRWLLAYEGVAGY
;
A
#
# COMPACT_ATOMS: atom_id res chain seq x y z
N MET A 1 -15.37 -26.97 38.59
CA MET A 1 -15.51 -25.52 38.42
C MET A 1 -14.34 -25.07 37.55
N VAL A 2 -14.56 -24.89 36.26
CA VAL A 2 -13.50 -24.54 35.28
C VAL A 2 -13.82 -23.17 34.80
N TYR A 3 -13.01 -22.17 35.17
CA TYR A 3 -13.09 -20.81 34.65
C TYR A 3 -12.52 -20.80 33.23
N ALA A 4 -13.39 -20.79 32.23
CA ALA A 4 -13.00 -20.46 30.88
C ALA A 4 -12.74 -18.96 30.80
N CYS A 5 -11.46 -18.60 30.81
CA CYS A 5 -11.01 -17.25 30.47
C CYS A 5 -11.24 -17.04 28.98
N GLY A 6 -12.34 -16.37 28.65
CA GLY A 6 -12.65 -15.97 27.28
C GLY A 6 -11.65 -14.92 26.81
N MET A 7 -10.57 -15.35 26.17
CA MET A 7 -9.75 -14.46 25.34
C MET A 7 -10.66 -13.93 24.23
N LYS A 8 -11.08 -12.67 24.34
CA LYS A 8 -11.65 -11.93 23.22
C LYS A 8 -10.53 -11.79 22.19
N THR A 9 -10.48 -12.70 21.23
CA THR A 9 -9.74 -12.47 19.99
C THR A 9 -10.44 -11.29 19.30
N THR A 10 -9.86 -10.10 19.46
CA THR A 10 -10.26 -8.94 18.66
C THR A 10 -10.06 -9.36 17.21
N SER A 11 -11.14 -9.58 16.49
CA SER A 11 -11.07 -9.97 15.08
C SER A 11 -10.26 -8.93 14.34
N ALA A 12 -9.26 -9.32 13.55
CA ALA A 12 -8.44 -8.40 12.78
C ALA A 12 -9.29 -7.45 11.93
N SER A 13 -10.50 -7.86 11.53
CA SER A 13 -11.48 -7.03 10.81
C SER A 13 -11.96 -5.81 11.62
N THR A 14 -11.88 -5.83 12.96
CA THR A 14 -12.30 -4.66 13.78
C THR A 14 -11.29 -3.52 13.72
N LEU A 15 -10.06 -3.76 13.26
CA LEU A 15 -9.02 -2.74 13.11
C LEU A 15 -9.27 -1.83 11.91
N PHE A 16 -10.04 -2.27 10.92
CA PHE A 16 -10.28 -1.53 9.68
C PHE A 16 -11.66 -0.86 9.68
N SER A 17 -11.70 0.36 9.16
CA SER A 17 -12.95 1.12 8.95
C SER A 17 -13.70 0.62 7.72
N ALA A 18 -13.00 0.07 6.73
CA ALA A 18 -13.55 -0.66 5.59
C ALA A 18 -12.55 -1.72 5.11
N ILE A 19 -13.04 -2.75 4.43
CA ILE A 19 -12.20 -3.74 3.72
C ILE A 19 -12.81 -3.94 2.33
N VAL A 20 -12.03 -3.64 1.31
CA VAL A 20 -12.42 -3.73 -0.11
C VAL A 20 -11.76 -4.94 -0.74
N ALA A 21 -12.50 -5.75 -1.47
CA ALA A 21 -11.94 -6.85 -2.24
C ALA A 21 -10.93 -6.33 -3.29
N ALA A 22 -9.86 -7.08 -3.48
CA ALA A 22 -8.86 -6.82 -4.49
C ALA A 22 -8.49 -8.13 -5.20
N PRO A 23 -8.00 -8.09 -6.45
CA PRO A 23 -7.68 -9.31 -7.20
C PRO A 23 -6.65 -10.24 -6.53
N PHE A 24 -5.83 -9.70 -5.64
CA PHE A 24 -4.83 -10.44 -4.86
C PHE A 24 -5.27 -10.76 -3.42
N GLY A 25 -6.45 -10.31 -2.99
CA GLY A 25 -6.94 -10.45 -1.62
C GLY A 25 -7.87 -9.31 -1.26
N ALA A 26 -7.41 -8.34 -0.45
CA ALA A 26 -8.20 -7.17 -0.08
C ALA A 26 -7.30 -5.96 0.26
N ILE A 27 -7.92 -4.80 0.35
CA ILE A 27 -7.35 -3.57 0.90
C ILE A 27 -8.09 -3.22 2.19
N GLY A 28 -7.38 -3.20 3.30
CA GLY A 28 -7.88 -2.66 4.56
C GLY A 28 -7.67 -1.15 4.61
N ILE A 29 -8.72 -0.43 5.03
CA ILE A 29 -8.73 1.03 5.15
C ILE A 29 -8.92 1.38 6.62
N ARG A 30 -8.03 2.19 7.17
CA ARG A 30 -8.16 2.72 8.53
C ARG A 30 -8.37 4.22 8.50
N THR A 31 -9.40 4.65 9.17
CA THR A 31 -9.70 6.06 9.44
C THR A 31 -9.79 6.27 10.96
N GLU A 32 -9.44 7.44 11.42
CA GLU A 32 -9.55 7.84 12.81
C GLU A 32 -9.65 9.36 12.91
N ALA A 33 -10.57 9.85 13.72
CA ALA A 33 -10.80 11.29 13.92
C ALA A 33 -10.95 12.07 12.61
N GLY A 34 -11.66 11.50 11.62
CA GLY A 34 -11.88 12.13 10.31
C GLY A 34 -10.65 12.19 9.39
N GLN A 35 -9.61 11.43 9.68
CA GLN A 35 -8.40 11.35 8.87
C GLN A 35 -8.15 9.91 8.40
N LEU A 36 -7.64 9.77 7.17
CA LEU A 36 -7.10 8.50 6.69
C LEU A 36 -5.81 8.19 7.48
N ARG A 37 -5.73 7.00 8.07
CA ARG A 37 -4.57 6.57 8.85
C ARG A 37 -3.63 5.71 8.04
N GLU A 38 -4.18 4.70 7.37
CA GLU A 38 -3.40 3.83 6.49
C GLU A 38 -4.28 3.04 5.53
N LEU A 39 -3.66 2.56 4.46
CA LEU A 39 -4.13 1.47 3.62
C LEU A 39 -3.22 0.26 3.85
N VAL A 40 -3.78 -0.95 3.83
CA VAL A 40 -3.02 -2.19 4.08
C VAL A 40 -3.40 -3.24 3.05
N TYR A 41 -2.39 -3.88 2.44
CA TYR A 41 -2.63 -5.08 1.63
C TYR A 41 -2.97 -6.26 2.54
N LEU A 42 -4.08 -6.91 2.29
CA LEU A 42 -4.60 -8.01 3.09
C LEU A 42 -4.71 -9.29 2.26
N PRO A 43 -4.30 -10.45 2.82
CA PRO A 43 -4.48 -11.75 2.16
C PRO A 43 -5.96 -12.10 1.91
N PRO A 44 -6.26 -13.09 1.04
CA PRO A 44 -7.62 -13.42 0.61
C PRO A 44 -8.59 -13.89 1.72
N HIS A 45 -8.07 -14.26 2.89
CA HIS A 45 -8.93 -14.71 4.00
C HIS A 45 -9.64 -13.57 4.74
N PHE A 46 -9.33 -12.31 4.45
CA PHE A 46 -10.05 -11.16 4.98
C PHE A 46 -11.34 -10.94 4.18
N ALA A 47 -12.48 -11.05 4.86
CA ALA A 47 -13.78 -10.74 4.27
C ALA A 47 -13.96 -9.23 4.08
N GLU A 48 -14.72 -8.85 3.06
CA GLU A 48 -15.14 -7.46 2.85
C GLU A 48 -15.87 -6.92 4.07
N LYS A 49 -15.73 -5.63 4.29
CA LYS A 49 -16.37 -4.90 5.36
C LYS A 49 -16.86 -3.55 4.86
N ASP A 50 -18.14 -3.28 5.07
CA ASP A 50 -18.74 -1.99 4.76
C ASP A 50 -18.06 -0.86 5.55
N ALA A 51 -17.99 0.31 4.95
CA ALA A 51 -17.38 1.47 5.55
C ALA A 51 -18.14 1.95 6.80
N THR A 52 -17.39 2.30 7.83
CA THR A 52 -17.96 2.78 9.11
C THR A 52 -18.09 4.29 9.19
N ASP A 53 -17.52 5.02 8.23
CA ASP A 53 -17.60 6.48 8.14
C ASP A 53 -17.45 6.97 6.69
N ALA A 54 -17.81 8.24 6.46
CA ALA A 54 -17.85 8.83 5.12
C ALA A 54 -16.46 8.89 4.43
N LEU A 55 -15.37 9.04 5.19
CA LEU A 55 -14.03 9.04 4.61
C LEU A 55 -13.60 7.63 4.20
N ALA A 56 -13.91 6.63 5.02
CA ALA A 56 -13.69 5.22 4.68
C ALA A 56 -14.49 4.82 3.44
N GLU A 57 -15.75 5.25 3.32
CA GLU A 57 -16.59 5.04 2.14
C GLU A 57 -15.97 5.66 0.89
N ARG A 58 -15.55 6.93 0.95
CA ARG A 58 -14.87 7.60 -0.16
C ARG A 58 -13.58 6.90 -0.55
N ALA A 59 -12.79 6.46 0.43
CA ALA A 59 -11.56 5.73 0.18
C ALA A 59 -11.83 4.36 -0.48
N ALA A 60 -12.83 3.62 0.00
CA ALA A 60 -13.26 2.35 -0.57
C ALA A 60 -13.66 2.50 -2.04
N GLN A 61 -14.51 3.47 -2.37
CA GLN A 61 -14.94 3.77 -3.74
C GLN A 61 -13.75 4.10 -4.65
N GLN A 62 -12.78 4.86 -4.18
CA GLN A 62 -11.59 5.19 -4.97
C GLN A 62 -10.68 3.97 -5.20
N VAL A 63 -10.54 3.09 -4.21
CA VAL A 63 -9.82 1.81 -4.36
C VAL A 63 -10.51 0.91 -5.40
N GLU A 64 -11.84 0.81 -5.36
CA GLU A 64 -12.63 0.06 -6.35
C GLU A 64 -12.46 0.65 -7.76
N HIS A 65 -12.52 1.98 -7.90
CA HIS A 65 -12.29 2.65 -9.18
C HIS A 65 -10.88 2.37 -9.71
N TYR A 66 -9.85 2.40 -8.89
CA TYR A 66 -8.50 2.05 -9.31
C TYR A 66 -8.40 0.64 -9.87
N PHE A 67 -9.11 -0.34 -9.29
CA PHE A 67 -9.11 -1.72 -9.80
C PHE A 67 -9.99 -1.92 -11.04
N CYS A 68 -10.85 -0.96 -11.38
CA CYS A 68 -11.61 -0.93 -12.63
C CYS A 68 -10.88 -0.15 -13.73
N ASP A 69 -10.16 0.90 -13.36
CA ASP A 69 -9.45 1.79 -14.26
C ASP A 69 -8.05 2.12 -13.71
N PRO A 70 -6.99 1.53 -14.28
CA PRO A 70 -5.63 1.79 -13.81
C PRO A 70 -5.15 3.23 -14.06
N GLU A 71 -5.87 4.04 -14.85
CA GLU A 71 -5.59 5.48 -15.02
C GLU A 71 -6.19 6.33 -13.90
N PHE A 72 -6.99 5.72 -13.02
CA PHE A 72 -7.64 6.44 -11.93
C PHE A 72 -6.62 7.16 -11.04
N CYS A 73 -6.89 8.43 -10.75
CA CYS A 73 -6.08 9.25 -9.87
C CYS A 73 -6.77 9.41 -8.52
N PHE A 74 -6.11 8.99 -7.45
CA PHE A 74 -6.62 9.15 -6.10
C PHE A 74 -6.71 10.64 -5.70
N ASP A 75 -7.83 10.99 -5.09
CA ASP A 75 -8.11 12.30 -4.51
C ASP A 75 -8.60 12.13 -3.06
N LEU A 76 -7.68 11.76 -2.19
CA LEU A 76 -7.92 11.59 -0.75
C LEU A 76 -7.03 12.53 0.04
N PRO A 77 -7.57 13.19 1.08
CA PRO A 77 -6.77 14.04 1.95
C PRO A 77 -5.82 13.16 2.78
N LEU A 78 -4.52 13.27 2.52
CA LEU A 78 -3.50 12.58 3.29
C LEU A 78 -3.05 13.46 4.45
N PRO A 79 -3.09 12.96 5.69
CA PRO A 79 -2.53 13.70 6.82
C PRO A 79 -1.01 13.78 6.72
N PRO A 80 -0.39 14.81 7.29
CA PRO A 80 1.06 14.90 7.37
C PRO A 80 1.59 13.82 8.31
N VAL A 81 2.20 12.78 7.72
CA VAL A 81 2.81 11.66 8.47
C VAL A 81 4.23 11.42 7.98
N GLY A 82 5.02 10.73 8.79
CA GLY A 82 6.40 10.39 8.47
C GLY A 82 7.40 11.52 8.70
N SER A 83 8.66 11.19 8.53
CA SER A 83 9.76 12.16 8.63
C SER A 83 9.88 13.03 7.38
N VAL A 84 10.63 14.14 7.47
CA VAL A 84 10.97 14.98 6.31
C VAL A 84 11.61 14.15 5.20
N PHE A 85 12.48 13.21 5.54
CA PHE A 85 13.13 12.33 4.58
C PHE A 85 12.13 11.38 3.91
N GLN A 86 11.24 10.75 4.68
CA GLN A 86 10.20 9.87 4.13
C GLN A 86 9.30 10.61 3.16
N ASN A 87 8.87 11.82 3.51
CA ASN A 87 8.05 12.66 2.64
C ASN A 87 8.78 13.04 1.35
N LYS A 88 10.09 13.32 1.41
CA LYS A 88 10.92 13.56 0.22
C LYS A 88 10.93 12.34 -0.71
N VAL A 89 11.09 11.14 -0.16
CA VAL A 89 11.04 9.89 -0.92
C VAL A 89 9.65 9.67 -1.52
N TRP A 90 8.59 9.79 -0.71
CA TRP A 90 7.21 9.55 -1.17
C TRP A 90 6.78 10.54 -2.26
N THR A 91 7.18 11.80 -2.17
CA THR A 91 6.96 12.79 -3.24
C THR A 91 7.66 12.38 -4.54
N ALA A 92 8.90 11.92 -4.46
CA ALA A 92 9.62 11.44 -5.63
C ALA A 92 8.98 10.20 -6.26
N ILE A 93 8.47 9.27 -5.42
CA ILE A 93 7.77 8.08 -5.87
C ILE A 93 6.42 8.42 -6.50
N ALA A 94 5.66 9.33 -5.90
CA ALA A 94 4.38 9.80 -6.45
C ALA A 94 4.51 10.43 -7.85
N SER A 95 5.70 10.92 -8.21
CA SER A 95 5.99 11.45 -9.54
C SER A 95 6.26 10.37 -10.60
N ILE A 96 6.39 9.09 -10.24
CA ILE A 96 6.60 8.00 -11.19
C ILE A 96 5.26 7.69 -11.86
N PRO A 97 5.14 7.90 -13.19
CA PRO A 97 3.88 7.66 -13.85
C PRO A 97 3.54 6.16 -13.89
N ARG A 98 2.26 5.86 -14.01
CA ARG A 98 1.76 4.52 -14.27
C ARG A 98 2.44 3.93 -15.52
N GLY A 99 2.66 2.62 -15.52
CA GLY A 99 3.34 1.93 -16.61
C GLY A 99 4.86 2.16 -16.65
N SER A 100 5.40 2.87 -15.67
CA SER A 100 6.83 3.13 -15.54
C SER A 100 7.34 2.68 -14.18
N VAL A 101 8.62 2.33 -14.12
CA VAL A 101 9.31 2.01 -12.89
C VAL A 101 10.61 2.80 -12.77
N ARG A 102 11.07 2.99 -11.54
CA ARG A 102 12.42 3.46 -11.23
C ARG A 102 13.08 2.50 -10.26
N THR A 103 14.38 2.31 -10.39
CA THR A 103 15.11 1.55 -9.39
C THR A 103 15.31 2.37 -8.11
N TYR A 104 15.52 1.68 -6.98
CA TYR A 104 15.90 2.34 -5.73
C TYR A 104 17.09 3.27 -5.90
N GLY A 105 18.07 2.87 -6.74
CA GLY A 105 19.25 3.69 -7.08
C GLY A 105 18.89 4.96 -7.86
N GLN A 106 17.98 4.88 -8.81
CA GLN A 106 17.53 6.04 -9.58
C GLN A 106 16.76 7.04 -8.71
N VAL A 107 15.87 6.55 -7.84
CA VAL A 107 15.18 7.41 -6.88
C VAL A 107 16.18 8.05 -5.92
N ALA A 108 17.10 7.26 -5.37
CA ALA A 108 18.15 7.76 -4.46
C ALA A 108 19.01 8.84 -5.10
N LYS A 109 19.43 8.65 -6.35
CA LYS A 109 20.20 9.66 -7.11
C LYS A 109 19.41 10.95 -7.28
N HIS A 110 18.13 10.85 -7.63
CA HIS A 110 17.26 12.01 -7.81
C HIS A 110 17.11 12.85 -6.54
N ILE A 111 17.00 12.21 -5.38
CA ILE A 111 16.84 12.90 -4.10
C ILE A 111 18.15 13.10 -3.32
N GLN A 112 19.30 12.78 -3.93
CA GLN A 112 20.63 12.85 -3.31
C GLN A 112 20.73 12.03 -2.01
N SER A 113 20.43 10.74 -2.11
CA SER A 113 20.41 9.81 -0.98
C SER A 113 20.98 8.44 -1.38
N ALA A 114 20.83 7.43 -0.50
CA ALA A 114 21.28 6.06 -0.73
C ALA A 114 20.08 5.13 -1.03
N PRO A 115 20.25 4.11 -1.90
CA PRO A 115 19.17 3.17 -2.25
C PRO A 115 18.55 2.47 -1.05
N ARG A 116 19.36 2.10 -0.04
CA ARG A 116 18.89 1.46 1.20
C ARG A 116 17.94 2.37 1.99
N ALA A 117 18.27 3.66 2.08
CA ALA A 117 17.41 4.64 2.77
C ALA A 117 16.08 4.82 2.04
N VAL A 118 16.09 4.84 0.71
CA VAL A 118 14.87 4.85 -0.12
C VAL A 118 14.04 3.59 0.13
N GLY A 119 14.65 2.42 0.16
CA GLY A 119 13.98 1.15 0.47
C GLY A 119 13.30 1.16 1.83
N GLN A 120 13.94 1.67 2.86
CA GLN A 120 13.35 1.82 4.20
C GLN A 120 12.14 2.78 4.19
N ALA A 121 12.24 3.90 3.49
CA ALA A 121 11.13 4.84 3.37
C ALA A 121 9.95 4.27 2.55
N CYS A 122 10.23 3.45 1.52
CA CYS A 122 9.20 2.70 0.79
C CYS A 122 8.46 1.72 1.70
N GLY A 123 9.20 0.97 2.52
CA GLY A 123 8.60 0.02 3.46
C GLY A 123 7.73 0.68 4.52
N ALA A 124 8.05 1.92 4.90
CA ALA A 124 7.29 2.71 5.86
C ALA A 124 6.10 3.47 5.25
N ASN A 125 5.71 3.20 4.01
CA ASN A 125 4.60 3.88 3.34
C ASN A 125 3.27 3.50 3.98
N TRP A 126 2.54 4.50 4.48
CA TRP A 126 1.23 4.35 5.11
C TRP A 126 0.07 4.30 4.11
N PHE A 127 0.30 4.77 2.89
CA PHE A 127 -0.72 4.96 1.87
C PHE A 127 -0.35 4.27 0.55
N PRO A 128 -0.15 2.93 0.56
CA PRO A 128 0.11 2.21 -0.67
C PRO A 128 -1.02 2.41 -1.68
N LEU A 129 -0.76 2.25 -2.95
CA LEU A 129 -1.55 2.65 -4.12
C LEU A 129 -1.51 4.18 -4.36
N ILE A 130 -1.83 5.00 -3.34
CA ILE A 130 -1.81 6.48 -3.46
C ILE A 130 -0.36 6.96 -3.60
N VAL A 131 0.55 6.46 -2.75
CA VAL A 131 1.99 6.59 -2.92
C VAL A 131 2.50 5.28 -3.52
N PRO A 132 2.77 5.21 -4.83
CA PRO A 132 2.91 3.95 -5.56
C PRO A 132 4.29 3.32 -5.40
N CYS A 133 4.64 2.88 -4.19
CA CYS A 133 5.92 2.22 -3.89
C CYS A 133 6.15 0.94 -4.72
N HIS A 134 5.10 0.33 -5.26
CA HIS A 134 5.23 -0.80 -6.19
C HIS A 134 5.96 -0.43 -7.49
N ARG A 135 6.01 0.86 -7.87
CA ARG A 135 6.77 1.36 -9.04
C ARG A 135 8.27 1.53 -8.78
N VAL A 136 8.76 1.16 -7.58
CA VAL A 136 10.19 1.18 -7.25
C VAL A 136 10.72 -0.25 -7.19
N THR A 137 11.73 -0.56 -8.00
CA THR A 137 12.26 -1.92 -8.18
C THR A 137 13.77 -1.98 -7.89
N ALA A 138 14.31 -3.18 -7.76
CA ALA A 138 15.75 -3.37 -7.71
C ALA A 138 16.37 -3.26 -9.13
N ALA A 139 17.66 -3.01 -9.20
CA ALA A 139 18.39 -3.10 -10.45
C ALA A 139 18.45 -4.57 -10.89
N GLY A 140 17.73 -4.92 -11.97
CA GLY A 140 17.69 -6.27 -12.51
C GLY A 140 16.68 -7.22 -11.85
N GLY A 141 15.74 -6.72 -11.04
CA GLY A 141 14.70 -7.54 -10.43
C GLY A 141 13.61 -6.74 -9.73
N LEU A 142 12.67 -7.46 -9.13
CA LEU A 142 11.52 -6.86 -8.45
C LEU A 142 11.92 -6.04 -7.21
N GLY A 143 12.90 -6.51 -6.44
CA GLY A 143 13.24 -5.97 -5.14
C GLY A 143 12.20 -6.27 -4.07
N GLY A 144 12.42 -5.78 -2.85
CA GLY A 144 11.49 -5.94 -1.75
C GLY A 144 10.22 -5.08 -1.89
N PHE A 145 9.23 -5.36 -1.02
CA PHE A 145 7.98 -4.62 -0.94
C PHE A 145 7.37 -4.65 0.47
N ALA A 146 6.96 -3.52 0.99
CA ALA A 146 6.34 -3.40 2.32
C ALA A 146 7.17 -4.08 3.44
N HIS A 147 8.49 -3.92 3.45
CA HIS A 147 9.46 -4.60 4.32
C HIS A 147 9.56 -6.13 4.14
N HIS A 148 9.04 -6.67 3.05
CA HIS A 148 9.15 -8.10 2.72
C HIS A 148 10.04 -8.31 1.50
N ASP A 149 10.84 -9.37 1.51
CA ASP A 149 11.76 -9.77 0.43
C ASP A 149 11.58 -11.25 0.01
N ASP A 150 10.61 -11.95 0.58
CA ASP A 150 10.24 -13.30 0.19
C ASP A 150 9.61 -13.28 -1.21
N GLU A 151 10.34 -13.75 -2.21
CA GLU A 151 9.93 -13.76 -3.62
C GLU A 151 8.63 -14.54 -3.88
N THR A 152 8.31 -15.50 -3.04
CA THR A 152 7.09 -16.31 -3.09
C THR A 152 6.00 -15.81 -2.15
N GLY A 153 6.31 -14.79 -1.35
CA GLY A 153 5.42 -14.22 -0.35
C GLY A 153 4.30 -13.37 -0.93
N PHE A 154 3.26 -13.19 -0.12
CA PHE A 154 2.06 -12.43 -0.48
C PHE A 154 2.40 -11.02 -1.00
N HIS A 155 3.26 -10.27 -0.29
CA HIS A 155 3.54 -8.87 -0.63
C HIS A 155 4.23 -8.73 -2.00
N LEU A 156 5.16 -9.61 -2.34
CA LEU A 156 5.79 -9.57 -3.65
C LEU A 156 4.85 -10.06 -4.77
N SER A 157 3.93 -10.96 -4.47
CA SER A 157 2.86 -11.33 -5.43
C SER A 157 1.94 -10.15 -5.73
N VAL A 158 1.59 -9.36 -4.70
CA VAL A 158 0.85 -8.09 -4.88
C VAL A 158 1.62 -7.11 -5.74
N LYS A 159 2.90 -6.92 -5.49
CA LYS A 159 3.75 -6.01 -6.29
C LYS A 159 3.79 -6.42 -7.76
N ARG A 160 3.99 -7.71 -8.06
CA ARG A 160 3.96 -8.23 -9.44
C ARG A 160 2.61 -7.97 -10.09
N TRP A 161 1.54 -8.26 -9.36
CA TRP A 161 0.19 -8.05 -9.87
C TRP A 161 -0.06 -6.57 -10.22
N LEU A 162 0.29 -5.65 -9.34
CA LEU A 162 0.12 -4.21 -9.55
C LEU A 162 0.93 -3.72 -10.77
N LEU A 163 2.18 -4.15 -10.89
CA LEU A 163 3.02 -3.79 -12.05
C LEU A 163 2.42 -4.31 -13.35
N ALA A 164 2.00 -5.58 -13.39
CA ALA A 164 1.34 -6.17 -14.56
C ALA A 164 0.03 -5.45 -14.90
N TYR A 165 -0.77 -5.13 -13.88
CA TYR A 165 -2.03 -4.39 -14.03
C TYR A 165 -1.80 -2.99 -14.62
N GLU A 166 -0.71 -2.33 -14.27
CA GLU A 166 -0.32 -1.04 -14.81
C GLU A 166 0.43 -1.13 -16.16
N GLY A 167 0.57 -2.32 -16.73
CA GLY A 167 1.19 -2.53 -18.05
C GLY A 167 2.70 -2.65 -18.03
N VAL A 168 3.32 -2.85 -16.85
CA VAL A 168 4.77 -3.10 -16.74
C VAL A 168 5.05 -4.59 -16.88
N ALA A 169 5.79 -4.96 -17.92
CA ALA A 169 6.18 -6.36 -18.17
C ALA A 169 7.57 -6.67 -17.58
N GLY A 170 7.84 -7.98 -17.34
CA GLY A 170 9.19 -8.47 -17.01
C GLY A 170 9.47 -8.65 -15.51
N TYR A 171 8.43 -8.69 -14.64
CA TYR A 171 8.60 -8.91 -13.20
C TYR A 171 7.85 -10.14 -12.67
#